data_2077c24f1ad92e2ba3fa1908d9280cb1
#
_entry.id   2077c24f1ad92e2ba3fa1908d9280cb1
#
_cell.length_a   1.000
_cell.length_b   1.000
_cell.length_c   1.000
_cell.angle_alpha   90.00
_cell.angle_beta   90.00
_cell.angle_gamma   90.00
#
_symmetry.space_group_name_H-M   'P 1'
#
loop_
_entity.id
_entity.type
_entity.pdbx_description
1 polymer ?
#
loop_
_entity_poly.entity_id
_entity_poly.type
_entity_poly.pdbx_seq_one_letter_code
_entity_poly.pdbx_strand_id
1 'polypeptide(L)'
;ASDVYKRQIQVGAREVYAAQQLPQAFTGRGVVVGVQDVGFDLTHPTFLDRNTSSWRIQRFWDMLSTDTIDSPLFVGAAYEGEALKTYAHSRDARLISHGTHTAGIAAGTGFGTAYRGVAYDSQLCLVSNAVSDDAELIDSTQRYKYTYAADALGFQYIFDYAEACGLPCVINFSEGSTQDFHGDDILYNEVINRMTGPGRILVAAVGNDGWQRNYFRKPRGEQAMGAFIRKWGKRVAFTLQADTSFDLRLKVWNHQQPETYVLPMSEVLLASDSTFTDTLVLCSDNYVLTVQAYPSCYDPTQTCYDVALSADIRVGMVKAVSVEVMGKEADVAFYRLVGELYDNALDPTLSAGDASHSILSPSCAASVIAVGATAYRTQYVNSVGDVQVYNAGTHGQRAHYSAIGPTYDGRIKPDVMAPGTNIISSYSSYYISEQASPESSLVSTFAYNGRTYAWQSDAGTSMAAPVVAGVIALWLQARPDLSPTDVMDVLRATCRRPDPSLTYPNNLYGYGEIDAYRGLLYLLGIDGIADLSHQQPTRATFS
;
A
#
# COMPACT_ATOMS: atom_id res chain seq x y z
N ALA A 1 -17.42 14.30 -21.50
CA ALA A 1 -18.23 14.28 -20.25
C ALA A 1 -18.45 12.87 -19.69
N SER A 2 -18.46 11.81 -20.53
CA SER A 2 -18.75 10.43 -20.08
C SER A 2 -17.60 9.76 -19.29
N ASP A 3 -16.36 10.24 -19.43
CA ASP A 3 -15.18 9.57 -18.85
C ASP A 3 -14.90 9.94 -17.38
N VAL A 4 -15.44 11.04 -16.90
CA VAL A 4 -15.08 11.63 -15.61
C VAL A 4 -15.74 10.91 -14.43
N TYR A 5 -16.92 10.34 -14.60
CA TYR A 5 -17.67 9.61 -13.57
C TYR A 5 -17.30 8.12 -13.45
N LYS A 6 -16.36 7.62 -14.27
CA LYS A 6 -16.12 6.16 -14.38
C LYS A 6 -15.91 5.48 -13.04
N ARG A 7 -15.07 6.00 -12.12
CA ARG A 7 -14.80 5.31 -10.85
C ARG A 7 -16.04 5.18 -9.95
N GLN A 8 -16.89 6.25 -9.86
CA GLN A 8 -18.11 6.22 -9.04
C GLN A 8 -19.16 5.27 -9.59
N ILE A 9 -19.26 5.19 -10.93
CA ILE A 9 -20.13 4.23 -11.61
C ILE A 9 -19.63 2.81 -11.34
N GLN A 10 -18.32 2.60 -11.41
CA GLN A 10 -17.72 1.28 -11.28
C GLN A 10 -17.88 0.67 -9.89
N VAL A 11 -17.87 1.49 -8.83
CA VAL A 11 -18.10 1.00 -7.45
C VAL A 11 -19.55 1.15 -6.99
N GLY A 12 -20.51 1.44 -7.85
CA GLY A 12 -21.93 1.56 -7.49
C GLY A 12 -22.28 2.80 -6.65
N ALA A 13 -21.37 3.77 -6.52
CA ALA A 13 -21.62 4.96 -5.71
C ALA A 13 -22.67 5.91 -6.32
N ARG A 14 -22.88 5.87 -7.63
CA ARG A 14 -23.89 6.66 -8.31
C ARG A 14 -25.31 6.28 -7.87
N GLU A 15 -25.59 5.00 -7.76
CA GLU A 15 -26.85 4.42 -7.31
C GLU A 15 -27.09 4.81 -5.84
N VAL A 16 -26.04 4.83 -5.01
CA VAL A 16 -26.10 5.26 -3.61
C VAL A 16 -26.48 6.74 -3.49
N TYR A 17 -25.85 7.62 -4.29
CA TYR A 17 -26.17 9.06 -4.27
C TYR A 17 -27.56 9.38 -4.81
N ALA A 18 -28.08 8.55 -5.70
CA ALA A 18 -29.43 8.65 -6.23
C ALA A 18 -30.48 8.05 -5.26
N ALA A 19 -30.06 7.50 -4.11
CA ALA A 19 -30.91 6.78 -3.17
C ALA A 19 -31.75 5.67 -3.85
N GLN A 20 -31.19 5.00 -4.86
CA GLN A 20 -31.91 3.98 -5.61
C GLN A 20 -32.26 2.81 -4.67
N GLN A 21 -33.55 2.57 -4.41
CA GLN A 21 -34.06 1.58 -3.46
C GLN A 21 -33.51 1.71 -2.02
N LEU A 22 -32.81 2.80 -1.72
CA LEU A 22 -32.25 3.09 -0.40
C LEU A 22 -33.14 4.11 0.33
N PRO A 23 -33.19 4.11 1.66
CA PRO A 23 -34.01 5.04 2.44
C PRO A 23 -33.58 6.50 2.31
N GLN A 24 -32.33 6.74 1.93
CA GLN A 24 -31.73 8.05 1.70
C GLN A 24 -30.45 7.93 0.87
N ALA A 25 -29.91 9.06 0.41
CA ALA A 25 -28.55 9.13 -0.12
C ALA A 25 -27.52 8.98 1.01
N PHE A 26 -26.50 8.17 0.78
CA PHE A 26 -25.35 8.04 1.69
C PHE A 26 -24.14 8.73 1.05
N THR A 27 -23.54 9.65 1.78
CA THR A 27 -22.51 10.58 1.28
C THR A 27 -21.26 10.66 2.18
N GLY A 28 -21.25 9.88 3.27
CA GLY A 28 -20.24 9.88 4.31
C GLY A 28 -20.54 10.89 5.45
N ARG A 29 -21.72 11.52 5.44
CA ARG A 29 -22.11 12.48 6.49
C ARG A 29 -22.14 11.81 7.86
N GLY A 30 -21.52 12.45 8.87
CA GLY A 30 -21.43 11.88 10.22
C GLY A 30 -20.36 10.80 10.35
N VAL A 31 -19.42 10.75 9.43
CA VAL A 31 -18.27 9.83 9.46
C VAL A 31 -16.98 10.65 9.36
N VAL A 32 -15.94 10.25 10.09
CA VAL A 32 -14.58 10.76 9.93
C VAL A 32 -13.86 9.91 8.90
N VAL A 33 -13.35 10.54 7.84
CA VAL A 33 -12.38 9.94 6.93
C VAL A 33 -11.00 10.44 7.33
N GLY A 34 -10.20 9.53 7.88
CA GLY A 34 -8.78 9.78 8.14
C GLY A 34 -7.95 9.52 6.91
N VAL A 35 -6.93 10.34 6.67
CA VAL A 35 -5.90 10.03 5.67
C VAL A 35 -4.54 10.28 6.28
N GLN A 36 -3.73 9.23 6.39
CA GLN A 36 -2.33 9.32 6.75
C GLN A 36 -1.50 9.05 5.49
N ASP A 37 -0.70 10.03 5.10
CA ASP A 37 -0.05 10.07 3.78
C ASP A 37 1.03 11.17 3.77
N VAL A 38 1.62 11.48 2.63
CA VAL A 38 2.60 12.55 2.41
C VAL A 38 2.11 13.54 1.35
N GLY A 39 2.46 14.81 1.48
CA GLY A 39 2.18 15.80 0.43
C GLY A 39 0.74 16.34 0.47
N PHE A 40 0.39 17.05 1.55
CA PHE A 40 -0.93 17.66 1.70
C PHE A 40 -0.92 19.15 1.33
N ASP A 41 -1.84 19.56 0.47
CA ASP A 41 -2.28 20.94 0.26
C ASP A 41 -3.61 21.13 0.99
N LEU A 42 -3.56 21.74 2.18
CA LEU A 42 -4.76 21.97 2.99
C LEU A 42 -5.64 23.09 2.42
N THR A 43 -5.12 23.88 1.47
CA THR A 43 -5.86 25.01 0.89
C THR A 43 -6.72 24.61 -0.32
N HIS A 44 -6.58 23.36 -0.81
CA HIS A 44 -7.30 22.93 -2.01
C HIS A 44 -8.83 22.97 -1.79
N PRO A 45 -9.60 23.71 -2.62
CA PRO A 45 -11.02 23.95 -2.38
C PRO A 45 -11.91 22.70 -2.48
N THR A 46 -11.39 21.57 -2.92
CA THR A 46 -12.08 20.27 -2.84
C THR A 46 -12.38 19.85 -1.38
N PHE A 47 -11.67 20.42 -0.42
CA PHE A 47 -11.88 20.16 1.02
C PHE A 47 -12.87 21.11 1.69
N LEU A 48 -13.48 22.01 0.93
CA LEU A 48 -14.60 22.83 1.41
C LEU A 48 -15.91 22.06 1.39
N ASP A 49 -16.79 22.36 2.34
CA ASP A 49 -18.19 21.93 2.30
C ASP A 49 -18.90 22.55 1.11
N ARG A 50 -19.75 21.79 0.43
CA ARG A 50 -20.42 22.19 -0.82
C ARG A 50 -21.45 23.32 -0.63
N ASN A 51 -22.03 23.41 0.56
CA ASN A 51 -23.17 24.29 0.84
C ASN A 51 -22.74 25.53 1.64
N THR A 52 -21.81 25.35 2.57
CA THR A 52 -21.40 26.40 3.53
C THR A 52 -20.04 27.02 3.20
N SER A 53 -19.27 26.40 2.31
CA SER A 53 -17.88 26.77 2.01
C SER A 53 -16.95 26.76 3.24
N SER A 54 -17.35 26.09 4.33
CA SER A 54 -16.50 25.85 5.48
C SER A 54 -15.52 24.70 5.22
N TRP A 55 -14.38 24.74 5.87
CA TRP A 55 -13.40 23.65 5.76
C TRP A 55 -13.91 22.37 6.43
N ARG A 56 -13.73 21.23 5.77
CA ARG A 56 -14.06 19.91 6.31
C ARG A 56 -12.86 19.23 6.96
N ILE A 57 -11.62 19.72 6.74
CA ILE A 57 -10.45 19.32 7.50
C ILE A 57 -10.61 19.91 8.90
N GLN A 58 -10.69 19.05 9.91
CA GLN A 58 -10.92 19.45 11.30
C GLN A 58 -9.66 19.41 12.14
N ARG A 59 -8.74 18.47 11.81
CA ARG A 59 -7.43 18.32 12.41
C ARG A 59 -6.39 17.92 11.40
N PHE A 60 -5.17 18.38 11.63
CA PHE A 60 -4.01 18.02 10.85
C PHE A 60 -2.79 17.83 11.76
N TRP A 61 -2.12 16.71 11.65
CA TRP A 61 -0.83 16.48 12.29
C TRP A 61 0.25 16.38 11.22
N ASP A 62 1.26 17.24 11.30
CA ASP A 62 2.46 17.20 10.46
C ASP A 62 3.64 16.69 11.29
N MET A 63 4.10 15.47 11.01
CA MET A 63 5.19 14.84 11.75
C MET A 63 6.54 15.55 11.53
N LEU A 64 6.68 16.30 10.43
CA LEU A 64 7.92 17.03 10.09
C LEU A 64 7.86 18.52 10.47
N SER A 65 6.74 19.00 10.99
CA SER A 65 6.64 20.39 11.43
C SER A 65 7.62 20.69 12.57
N THR A 66 8.26 21.84 12.47
CA THR A 66 9.15 22.39 13.51
C THR A 66 8.50 23.51 14.31
N ASP A 67 7.18 23.72 14.15
CA ASP A 67 6.46 24.73 14.86
C ASP A 67 6.42 24.43 16.36
N THR A 68 6.61 25.48 17.19
CA THR A 68 6.59 25.39 18.65
C THR A 68 5.22 25.71 19.20
N ILE A 69 4.18 25.06 18.68
CA ILE A 69 2.84 25.13 19.25
C ILE A 69 2.69 24.09 20.35
N ASP A 70 1.77 24.32 21.29
CA ASP A 70 1.51 23.35 22.36
C ASP A 70 0.88 22.09 21.77
N SER A 71 1.73 21.10 21.49
CA SER A 71 1.34 19.82 20.94
C SER A 71 1.81 18.69 21.86
N PRO A 72 0.90 17.81 22.33
CA PRO A 72 1.26 16.68 23.18
C PRO A 72 1.96 15.55 22.41
N LEU A 73 2.12 15.69 21.10
CA LEU A 73 2.61 14.62 20.24
C LEU A 73 4.13 14.49 20.30
N PHE A 74 4.58 13.27 20.09
CA PHE A 74 5.96 12.84 20.23
C PHE A 74 6.91 13.49 19.20
N VAL A 75 6.39 13.75 17.97
CA VAL A 75 7.10 14.40 16.87
C VAL A 75 6.18 15.40 16.18
N GLY A 76 6.75 16.42 15.52
CA GLY A 76 6.01 17.38 14.73
C GLY A 76 5.05 18.25 15.55
N ALA A 77 4.03 18.75 14.86
CA ALA A 77 3.01 19.59 15.45
C ALA A 77 1.61 19.26 14.93
N ALA A 78 0.60 19.33 15.81
CA ALA A 78 -0.81 19.15 15.47
C ALA A 78 -1.52 20.49 15.39
N TYR A 79 -2.36 20.64 14.39
CA TYR A 79 -3.09 21.87 14.06
C TYR A 79 -4.59 21.63 14.15
N GLU A 80 -5.29 22.52 14.85
CA GLU A 80 -6.74 22.56 14.95
C GLU A 80 -7.23 24.01 15.07
N GLY A 81 -8.52 24.24 14.87
CA GLY A 81 -9.14 25.57 15.03
C GLY A 81 -8.47 26.67 14.18
N GLU A 82 -8.04 27.76 14.83
CA GLU A 82 -7.42 28.90 14.12
C GLU A 82 -6.01 28.57 13.60
N ALA A 83 -5.23 27.75 14.32
CA ALA A 83 -3.90 27.33 13.87
C ALA A 83 -3.97 26.55 12.54
N LEU A 84 -4.97 25.68 12.39
CA LEU A 84 -5.20 24.93 11.17
C LEU A 84 -5.53 25.84 9.97
N LYS A 85 -6.28 26.91 10.18
CA LYS A 85 -6.65 27.86 9.10
C LYS A 85 -5.47 28.60 8.51
N THR A 86 -4.38 28.72 9.27
CA THR A 86 -3.15 29.41 8.83
C THR A 86 -2.08 28.45 8.31
N TYR A 87 -2.23 27.13 8.54
CA TYR A 87 -1.31 26.11 8.07
C TYR A 87 -1.72 25.65 6.67
N ALA A 88 -0.87 25.90 5.68
CA ALA A 88 -1.28 25.81 4.30
C ALA A 88 -0.99 24.46 3.63
N HIS A 89 0.14 23.83 3.97
CA HIS A 89 0.56 22.54 3.39
C HIS A 89 1.52 21.81 4.33
N SER A 90 1.65 20.48 4.15
CA SER A 90 2.61 19.66 4.87
C SER A 90 4.05 20.03 4.55
N ARG A 91 4.96 19.71 5.48
CA ARG A 91 6.39 19.87 5.32
C ARG A 91 6.99 18.54 4.87
N ASP A 92 7.42 18.50 3.63
CA ASP A 92 8.05 17.33 3.01
C ASP A 92 9.43 17.75 2.45
N ALA A 93 10.39 16.83 2.35
CA ALA A 93 11.71 17.08 1.75
C ALA A 93 11.60 17.51 0.29
N ARG A 94 10.59 17.00 -0.38
CA ARG A 94 10.18 17.42 -1.72
C ARG A 94 8.71 17.77 -1.67
N LEU A 95 8.32 18.87 -2.31
CA LEU A 95 6.91 19.18 -2.48
C LEU A 95 6.28 18.08 -3.33
N ILE A 96 5.50 17.20 -2.69
CA ILE A 96 4.76 16.12 -3.34
C ILE A 96 3.26 16.34 -3.15
N SER A 97 2.43 15.50 -3.75
CA SER A 97 0.99 15.73 -3.81
C SER A 97 0.16 14.48 -3.53
N HIS A 98 0.80 13.40 -3.10
CA HIS A 98 0.16 12.11 -2.97
C HIS A 98 -1.01 12.14 -1.98
N GLY A 99 -0.84 12.70 -0.78
CA GLY A 99 -1.89 12.82 0.24
C GLY A 99 -3.04 13.74 -0.19
N THR A 100 -2.75 14.83 -0.91
CA THR A 100 -3.80 15.68 -1.52
C THR A 100 -4.65 14.87 -2.50
N HIS A 101 -4.01 14.03 -3.29
CA HIS A 101 -4.68 13.20 -4.30
C HIS A 101 -5.53 12.11 -3.66
N THR A 102 -4.99 11.36 -2.70
CA THR A 102 -5.68 10.26 -2.01
C THR A 102 -6.85 10.76 -1.14
N ALA A 103 -6.67 11.88 -0.40
CA ALA A 103 -7.75 12.53 0.35
C ALA A 103 -8.87 13.01 -0.57
N GLY A 104 -8.54 13.55 -1.74
CA GLY A 104 -9.50 13.93 -2.77
C GLY A 104 -10.27 12.75 -3.34
N ILE A 105 -9.64 11.58 -3.51
CA ILE A 105 -10.31 10.34 -3.94
C ILE A 105 -11.30 9.87 -2.88
N ALA A 106 -10.88 9.81 -1.63
CA ALA A 106 -11.72 9.33 -0.54
C ALA A 106 -12.91 10.28 -0.29
N ALA A 107 -12.65 11.59 -0.16
CA ALA A 107 -13.62 12.51 0.42
C ALA A 107 -13.69 13.92 -0.21
N GLY A 108 -13.01 14.21 -1.32
CA GLY A 108 -13.07 15.51 -1.98
C GLY A 108 -14.47 15.85 -2.49
N THR A 109 -14.90 17.12 -2.38
CA THR A 109 -16.19 17.58 -2.94
C THR A 109 -16.18 17.73 -4.46
N GLY A 110 -14.98 17.76 -5.06
CA GLY A 110 -14.80 18.02 -6.49
C GLY A 110 -14.96 19.48 -6.89
N PHE A 111 -15.27 20.37 -5.95
CA PHE A 111 -15.40 21.82 -6.16
C PHE A 111 -16.14 22.19 -7.46
N GLY A 112 -17.36 21.65 -7.64
CA GLY A 112 -18.20 21.89 -8.83
C GLY A 112 -17.81 21.09 -10.07
N THR A 113 -16.75 20.30 -10.04
CA THR A 113 -16.35 19.38 -11.10
C THR A 113 -16.90 17.97 -10.88
N ALA A 114 -16.70 17.12 -11.86
CA ALA A 114 -17.01 15.70 -11.75
C ALA A 114 -15.92 14.87 -11.02
N TYR A 115 -14.81 15.48 -10.59
CA TYR A 115 -13.70 14.81 -9.89
C TYR A 115 -13.95 14.66 -8.38
N ARG A 116 -15.20 14.39 -8.01
CA ARG A 116 -15.67 14.25 -6.64
C ARG A 116 -15.21 12.93 -6.04
N GLY A 117 -14.79 12.94 -4.78
CA GLY A 117 -14.51 11.76 -3.96
C GLY A 117 -15.74 10.93 -3.67
N VAL A 118 -15.55 9.78 -3.02
CA VAL A 118 -16.64 8.86 -2.70
C VAL A 118 -17.46 9.36 -1.50
N ALA A 119 -16.82 9.66 -0.36
CA ALA A 119 -17.48 10.13 0.87
C ALA A 119 -17.41 11.66 1.00
N TYR A 120 -17.96 12.37 0.04
CA TYR A 120 -17.74 13.81 -0.14
C TYR A 120 -18.37 14.75 0.92
N ASP A 121 -19.19 14.24 1.83
CA ASP A 121 -19.77 14.99 2.96
C ASP A 121 -19.17 14.58 4.33
N SER A 122 -18.14 13.74 4.36
CA SER A 122 -17.46 13.32 5.60
C SER A 122 -16.60 14.44 6.19
N GLN A 123 -16.31 14.37 7.50
CA GLN A 123 -15.25 15.15 8.12
C GLN A 123 -13.88 14.55 7.79
N LEU A 124 -12.84 15.39 7.76
CA LEU A 124 -11.48 14.99 7.49
C LEU A 124 -10.57 15.20 8.69
N CYS A 125 -9.78 14.19 9.03
CA CYS A 125 -8.66 14.26 9.94
C CYS A 125 -7.42 13.72 9.21
N LEU A 126 -6.39 14.56 9.05
CA LEU A 126 -5.25 14.24 8.20
C LEU A 126 -3.96 14.16 9.02
N VAL A 127 -3.07 13.25 8.61
CA VAL A 127 -1.72 13.10 9.19
C VAL A 127 -0.71 13.08 8.06
N SER A 128 0.25 14.01 8.08
CA SER A 128 1.40 13.99 7.19
C SER A 128 2.49 13.13 7.81
N ASN A 129 2.78 12.03 7.15
CA ASN A 129 3.78 11.06 7.56
C ASN A 129 5.20 11.53 7.24
N ALA A 130 6.21 10.87 7.80
CA ALA A 130 7.61 11.05 7.45
C ALA A 130 8.10 9.79 6.73
N VAL A 131 8.64 9.94 5.53
CA VAL A 131 9.13 8.84 4.70
C VAL A 131 10.65 8.89 4.53
N SER A 132 11.22 7.87 3.90
CA SER A 132 12.68 7.77 3.71
C SER A 132 13.30 8.98 3.00
N ASP A 133 12.56 9.60 2.08
CA ASP A 133 13.02 10.79 1.35
C ASP A 133 13.15 12.03 2.25
N ASP A 134 12.45 12.05 3.39
CA ASP A 134 12.48 13.14 4.37
C ASP A 134 13.67 13.04 5.35
N ALA A 135 14.52 12.03 5.20
CA ALA A 135 15.65 11.80 6.12
C ALA A 135 16.60 13.00 6.23
N GLU A 136 16.66 13.88 5.22
CA GLU A 136 17.45 15.12 5.24
C GLU A 136 16.83 16.22 6.11
N LEU A 137 15.51 16.17 6.37
CA LEU A 137 14.78 17.11 7.24
C LEU A 137 14.83 16.69 8.71
N ILE A 138 15.25 15.45 9.01
CA ILE A 138 15.26 14.86 10.33
C ILE A 138 16.69 14.82 10.85
N ASP A 139 16.94 15.45 12.02
CA ASP A 139 18.24 15.33 12.70
C ASP A 139 18.59 13.85 12.91
N SER A 140 19.84 13.48 12.59
CA SER A 140 20.29 12.09 12.67
C SER A 140 20.11 11.48 14.05
N THR A 141 20.16 12.29 15.12
CA THR A 141 19.93 11.87 16.51
C THR A 141 18.46 11.64 16.83
N GLN A 142 17.54 12.06 15.97
CA GLN A 142 16.09 11.94 16.15
C GLN A 142 15.45 10.88 15.23
N ARG A 143 16.21 10.27 14.32
CA ARG A 143 15.67 9.31 13.33
C ARG A 143 14.96 8.11 13.95
N TYR A 144 15.34 7.70 15.16
CA TYR A 144 14.68 6.62 15.89
C TYR A 144 13.21 6.89 16.22
N LYS A 145 12.77 8.16 16.14
CA LYS A 145 11.39 8.58 16.37
C LYS A 145 10.47 8.30 15.17
N TYR A 146 11.04 8.07 13.98
CA TYR A 146 10.31 7.89 12.73
C TYR A 146 10.36 6.41 12.33
N THR A 147 9.48 5.63 12.94
CA THR A 147 9.36 4.17 12.78
C THR A 147 7.88 3.80 12.67
N TYR A 148 7.57 2.52 12.57
CA TYR A 148 6.19 2.01 12.68
C TYR A 148 5.42 2.53 13.90
N ALA A 149 6.12 2.91 14.98
CA ALA A 149 5.48 3.54 16.12
C ALA A 149 4.89 4.91 15.77
N ALA A 150 5.57 5.70 14.93
CA ALA A 150 5.04 6.98 14.46
C ALA A 150 3.80 6.76 13.57
N ASP A 151 3.84 5.77 12.67
CA ASP A 151 2.67 5.42 11.85
C ASP A 151 1.47 5.01 12.72
N ALA A 152 1.70 4.13 13.72
CA ALA A 152 0.65 3.70 14.64
C ALA A 152 0.08 4.86 15.47
N LEU A 153 0.92 5.80 15.89
CA LEU A 153 0.48 7.02 16.59
C LEU A 153 -0.37 7.93 15.68
N GLY A 154 -0.10 7.96 14.37
CA GLY A 154 -0.92 8.67 13.40
C GLY A 154 -2.33 8.06 13.29
N PHE A 155 -2.43 6.73 13.23
CA PHE A 155 -3.73 6.05 13.25
C PHE A 155 -4.47 6.32 14.57
N GLN A 156 -3.77 6.24 15.70
CA GLN A 156 -4.36 6.54 17.01
C GLN A 156 -4.89 7.99 17.09
N TYR A 157 -4.09 8.97 16.62
CA TYR A 157 -4.50 10.38 16.57
C TYR A 157 -5.81 10.59 15.82
N ILE A 158 -5.98 9.90 14.68
CA ILE A 158 -7.21 10.00 13.88
C ILE A 158 -8.39 9.31 14.60
N PHE A 159 -8.18 8.11 15.16
CA PHE A 159 -9.24 7.41 15.90
C PHE A 159 -9.64 8.17 17.17
N ASP A 160 -8.71 8.74 17.92
CA ASP A 160 -8.98 9.56 19.11
C ASP A 160 -9.83 10.79 18.78
N TYR A 161 -9.54 11.45 17.64
CA TYR A 161 -10.37 12.55 17.17
C TYR A 161 -11.81 12.09 16.89
N ALA A 162 -11.98 11.00 16.19
CA ALA A 162 -13.30 10.46 15.85
C ALA A 162 -14.07 10.04 17.12
N GLU A 163 -13.42 9.39 18.08
CA GLU A 163 -13.98 9.01 19.37
C GLU A 163 -14.42 10.24 20.18
N ALA A 164 -13.59 11.28 20.24
CA ALA A 164 -13.94 12.53 20.90
C ALA A 164 -15.16 13.23 20.28
N CYS A 165 -15.41 13.00 18.98
CA CYS A 165 -16.59 13.49 18.27
C CYS A 165 -17.81 12.56 18.39
N GLY A 166 -17.64 11.34 18.92
CA GLY A 166 -18.68 10.30 18.93
C GLY A 166 -19.05 9.79 17.52
N LEU A 167 -18.09 9.81 16.58
CA LEU A 167 -18.30 9.46 15.18
C LEU A 167 -17.53 8.20 14.81
N PRO A 168 -18.07 7.36 13.89
CA PRO A 168 -17.30 6.28 13.30
C PRO A 168 -16.21 6.85 12.39
N CYS A 169 -15.16 6.05 12.19
CA CYS A 169 -13.98 6.43 11.44
C CYS A 169 -13.51 5.34 10.49
N VAL A 170 -13.09 5.74 9.30
CA VAL A 170 -12.27 4.93 8.41
C VAL A 170 -11.01 5.69 8.03
N ILE A 171 -9.86 5.04 8.18
CA ILE A 171 -8.55 5.60 7.80
C ILE A 171 -8.13 4.99 6.46
N ASN A 172 -7.65 5.84 5.55
CA ASN A 172 -6.89 5.44 4.37
C ASN A 172 -5.41 5.59 4.64
N PHE A 173 -4.65 4.52 4.38
CA PHE A 173 -3.19 4.50 4.41
C PHE A 173 -2.67 3.96 3.08
N SER A 174 -2.14 4.86 2.25
CA SER A 174 -1.68 4.54 0.90
C SER A 174 -0.17 4.40 0.79
N GLU A 175 0.46 4.01 1.88
CA GLU A 175 1.89 3.75 2.03
C GLU A 175 2.13 2.32 2.54
N GLY A 176 3.38 1.93 2.67
CA GLY A 176 3.74 0.63 3.24
C GLY A 176 5.18 0.25 2.98
N SER A 177 5.64 -0.78 3.66
CA SER A 177 6.97 -1.34 3.54
C SER A 177 6.93 -2.85 3.32
N THR A 178 8.03 -3.41 2.84
CA THR A 178 8.18 -4.87 2.70
C THR A 178 8.04 -5.53 4.06
N GLN A 179 7.31 -6.65 4.12
CA GLN A 179 7.18 -7.45 5.35
C GLN A 179 8.55 -7.97 5.83
N ASP A 180 8.67 -8.27 7.11
CA ASP A 180 9.88 -8.81 7.74
C ASP A 180 9.66 -10.17 8.40
N PHE A 181 10.77 -10.84 8.78
CA PHE A 181 10.77 -12.10 9.53
C PHE A 181 11.33 -11.96 10.95
N HIS A 182 11.71 -10.73 11.37
CA HIS A 182 12.24 -10.46 12.72
C HIS A 182 11.14 -10.32 13.77
N GLY A 183 9.94 -9.96 13.35
CA GLY A 183 8.78 -9.79 14.22
C GLY A 183 8.33 -8.35 14.44
N ASP A 184 9.00 -7.37 13.83
CA ASP A 184 8.59 -5.96 13.89
C ASP A 184 7.19 -5.78 13.31
N ASP A 185 6.89 -6.43 12.17
CA ASP A 185 5.57 -6.45 11.57
C ASP A 185 4.54 -7.14 12.47
N ILE A 186 4.91 -8.21 13.19
CA ILE A 186 3.98 -8.88 14.11
C ILE A 186 3.55 -7.92 15.21
N LEU A 187 4.51 -7.21 15.83
CA LEU A 187 4.21 -6.23 16.87
C LEU A 187 3.34 -5.08 16.32
N TYR A 188 3.72 -4.53 15.16
CA TYR A 188 2.98 -3.47 14.50
C TYR A 188 1.55 -3.90 14.17
N ASN A 189 1.39 -5.09 13.58
CA ASN A 189 0.08 -5.66 13.26
C ASN A 189 -0.76 -5.90 14.51
N GLU A 190 -0.17 -6.34 15.62
CA GLU A 190 -0.88 -6.53 16.89
C GLU A 190 -1.39 -5.20 17.46
N VAL A 191 -0.57 -4.14 17.40
CA VAL A 191 -0.98 -2.80 17.80
C VAL A 191 -2.18 -2.33 16.95
N ILE A 192 -2.10 -2.47 15.63
CA ILE A 192 -3.19 -2.10 14.71
C ILE A 192 -4.46 -2.92 15.00
N ASN A 193 -4.33 -4.24 15.20
CA ASN A 193 -5.46 -5.11 15.49
C ASN A 193 -6.19 -4.71 16.79
N ARG A 194 -5.50 -4.10 17.75
CA ARG A 194 -6.09 -3.57 18.99
C ARG A 194 -6.73 -2.20 18.82
N MET A 195 -6.24 -1.37 17.89
CA MET A 195 -6.80 -0.04 17.60
C MET A 195 -8.09 -0.13 16.79
N THR A 196 -8.18 -1.10 15.89
CA THR A 196 -9.35 -1.32 15.02
C THR A 196 -10.47 -2.06 15.78
N GLY A 197 -11.70 -1.88 15.33
CA GLY A 197 -12.86 -2.50 15.97
C GLY A 197 -14.18 -1.87 15.50
N PRO A 198 -15.27 -2.01 16.26
CA PRO A 198 -16.54 -1.38 15.90
C PRO A 198 -16.38 0.14 15.67
N GLY A 199 -16.79 0.61 14.49
CA GLY A 199 -16.67 2.01 14.08
C GLY A 199 -15.25 2.51 13.84
N ARG A 200 -14.22 1.63 13.83
CA ARG A 200 -12.81 1.99 13.62
C ARG A 200 -12.16 1.06 12.61
N ILE A 201 -12.08 1.49 11.36
CA ILE A 201 -11.61 0.70 10.22
C ILE A 201 -10.33 1.31 9.66
N LEU A 202 -9.32 0.47 9.38
CA LEU A 202 -8.12 0.84 8.65
C LEU A 202 -8.11 0.15 7.28
N VAL A 203 -7.90 0.95 6.24
CA VAL A 203 -7.78 0.52 4.84
C VAL A 203 -6.37 0.83 4.37
N ALA A 204 -5.67 -0.14 3.78
CA ALA A 204 -4.32 0.08 3.28
C ALA A 204 -4.11 -0.46 1.86
N ALA A 205 -3.25 0.22 1.10
CA ALA A 205 -2.82 -0.20 -0.22
C ALA A 205 -1.86 -1.40 -0.15
N VAL A 206 -2.05 -2.40 -1.00
CA VAL A 206 -1.22 -3.63 -0.96
C VAL A 206 0.18 -3.46 -1.54
N GLY A 207 0.44 -2.38 -2.29
CA GLY A 207 1.71 -2.14 -2.98
C GLY A 207 1.63 -2.32 -4.50
N ASN A 208 2.72 -1.89 -5.18
CA ASN A 208 2.76 -1.78 -6.64
C ASN A 208 3.82 -2.70 -7.30
N ASP A 209 4.29 -3.72 -6.60
CA ASP A 209 5.34 -4.65 -7.07
C ASP A 209 4.79 -5.95 -7.69
N GLY A 210 3.48 -6.03 -7.97
CA GLY A 210 2.82 -7.23 -8.49
C GLY A 210 3.22 -7.65 -9.92
N TRP A 211 4.11 -6.93 -10.57
CA TRP A 211 4.73 -7.25 -11.86
C TRP A 211 6.20 -7.67 -11.73
N GLN A 212 6.81 -7.43 -10.56
CA GLN A 212 8.19 -7.81 -10.26
C GLN A 212 8.24 -9.24 -9.73
N ARG A 213 9.34 -9.93 -9.99
CA ARG A 213 9.61 -11.20 -9.33
C ARG A 213 10.08 -10.93 -7.91
N ASN A 214 9.34 -11.45 -6.94
CA ASN A 214 9.59 -11.21 -5.51
C ASN A 214 9.95 -12.48 -4.75
N TYR A 215 9.52 -13.64 -5.25
CA TYR A 215 9.55 -14.88 -4.50
C TYR A 215 9.86 -16.07 -5.40
N PHE A 216 10.64 -17.02 -4.89
CA PHE A 216 10.67 -18.39 -5.39
C PHE A 216 10.90 -19.37 -4.24
N ARG A 217 10.51 -20.62 -4.43
CA ARG A 217 10.76 -21.70 -3.48
C ARG A 217 11.46 -22.85 -4.18
N LYS A 218 12.65 -23.20 -3.67
CA LYS A 218 13.35 -24.43 -4.04
C LYS A 218 12.83 -25.58 -3.19
N PRO A 219 12.02 -26.48 -3.73
CA PRO A 219 11.48 -27.59 -2.95
C PRO A 219 12.56 -28.61 -2.61
N ARG A 220 12.31 -29.38 -1.57
CA ARG A 220 13.09 -30.58 -1.26
C ARG A 220 13.08 -31.52 -2.46
N GLY A 221 14.21 -32.13 -2.76
CA GLY A 221 14.42 -32.98 -3.94
C GLY A 221 15.09 -32.28 -5.12
N GLU A 222 14.91 -30.98 -5.27
CA GLU A 222 15.61 -30.15 -6.26
C GLU A 222 17.03 -29.84 -5.80
N GLN A 223 18.02 -29.98 -6.70
CA GLN A 223 19.43 -29.75 -6.35
C GLN A 223 19.77 -28.28 -6.17
N ALA A 224 19.27 -27.43 -7.03
CA ALA A 224 19.49 -25.98 -7.00
C ALA A 224 18.37 -25.23 -7.70
N MET A 225 18.14 -23.97 -7.26
CA MET A 225 17.25 -23.02 -7.93
C MET A 225 17.79 -21.62 -7.72
N GLY A 226 17.64 -20.73 -8.71
CA GLY A 226 18.15 -19.37 -8.60
C GLY A 226 17.70 -18.46 -9.71
N ALA A 227 18.13 -17.21 -9.61
CA ALA A 227 17.82 -16.14 -10.56
C ALA A 227 18.98 -15.14 -10.67
N PHE A 228 18.99 -14.34 -11.73
CA PHE A 228 19.79 -13.14 -11.77
C PHE A 228 19.14 -12.04 -10.94
N ILE A 229 19.98 -11.21 -10.28
CA ILE A 229 19.55 -10.07 -9.46
C ILE A 229 20.33 -8.82 -9.84
N ARG A 230 19.63 -7.67 -9.90
CA ARG A 230 20.25 -6.36 -10.21
C ARG A 230 19.61 -5.20 -9.46
N LYS A 231 20.33 -4.08 -9.35
CA LYS A 231 19.83 -2.81 -8.80
C LYS A 231 20.57 -1.63 -9.45
N TRP A 232 19.88 -0.53 -9.71
CA TRP A 232 20.52 0.75 -10.08
C TRP A 232 21.38 1.33 -8.96
N GLY A 233 21.23 0.85 -7.72
CA GLY A 233 22.06 1.16 -6.55
C GLY A 233 23.21 0.18 -6.36
N LYS A 234 23.96 0.40 -5.29
CA LYS A 234 25.15 -0.36 -4.90
C LYS A 234 24.87 -1.56 -3.98
N ARG A 235 23.61 -1.86 -3.70
CA ARG A 235 23.23 -2.93 -2.77
C ARG A 235 21.98 -3.67 -3.26
N VAL A 236 22.00 -4.99 -3.20
CA VAL A 236 20.84 -5.88 -3.27
C VAL A 236 20.65 -6.59 -1.94
N ALA A 237 19.42 -6.94 -1.59
CA ALA A 237 19.12 -7.66 -0.36
C ALA A 237 17.89 -8.57 -0.54
N PHE A 238 17.91 -9.71 0.17
CA PHE A 238 16.83 -10.70 0.18
C PHE A 238 16.88 -11.51 1.46
N THR A 239 15.77 -12.11 1.86
CA THR A 239 15.70 -13.08 2.95
C THR A 239 15.53 -14.48 2.39
N LEU A 240 16.29 -15.44 2.90
CA LEU A 240 16.09 -16.87 2.68
C LEU A 240 15.48 -17.49 3.93
N GLN A 241 14.48 -18.33 3.76
CA GLN A 241 13.89 -19.11 4.85
C GLN A 241 14.05 -20.59 4.54
N ALA A 242 14.58 -21.37 5.48
CA ALA A 242 14.89 -22.78 5.26
C ALA A 242 14.60 -23.65 6.49
N ASP A 243 14.24 -24.92 6.23
CA ASP A 243 13.98 -25.94 7.24
C ASP A 243 15.24 -26.73 7.65
N THR A 244 16.30 -26.65 6.87
CA THR A 244 17.58 -27.27 7.15
C THR A 244 18.73 -26.55 6.43
N SER A 245 19.97 -26.98 6.66
CA SER A 245 21.16 -26.36 6.06
C SER A 245 21.20 -26.54 4.54
N PHE A 246 21.68 -25.50 3.86
CA PHE A 246 21.88 -25.42 2.43
C PHE A 246 23.10 -24.53 2.12
N ASP A 247 23.46 -24.42 0.83
CA ASP A 247 24.52 -23.53 0.38
C ASP A 247 23.96 -22.39 -0.45
N LEU A 248 24.47 -21.18 -0.24
CA LEU A 248 24.25 -20.01 -1.09
C LEU A 248 25.39 -19.90 -2.11
N ARG A 249 25.06 -19.90 -3.38
CA ARG A 249 26.02 -19.68 -4.47
C ARG A 249 25.79 -18.32 -5.12
N LEU A 250 26.83 -17.51 -5.16
CA LEU A 250 26.88 -16.24 -5.87
C LEU A 250 27.80 -16.39 -7.08
N LYS A 251 27.35 -15.87 -8.24
CA LYS A 251 28.17 -15.78 -9.44
C LYS A 251 28.17 -14.34 -9.95
N VAL A 252 29.36 -13.83 -10.23
CA VAL A 252 29.57 -12.58 -10.97
C VAL A 252 30.08 -12.93 -12.36
N TRP A 253 29.39 -12.45 -13.38
CA TRP A 253 29.60 -12.86 -14.77
C TRP A 253 30.44 -11.82 -15.51
N ASN A 254 31.64 -12.23 -15.91
CA ASN A 254 32.46 -11.50 -16.86
C ASN A 254 32.27 -12.12 -18.25
N HIS A 255 31.38 -11.54 -19.05
CA HIS A 255 30.86 -12.14 -20.27
C HIS A 255 30.26 -13.53 -19.97
N GLN A 256 30.68 -14.59 -20.64
CA GLN A 256 30.14 -15.94 -20.46
C GLN A 256 30.85 -16.76 -19.36
N GLN A 257 31.86 -16.23 -18.70
CA GLN A 257 32.63 -16.91 -17.67
C GLN A 257 32.35 -16.30 -16.30
N PRO A 258 31.61 -16.99 -15.40
CA PRO A 258 31.38 -16.49 -14.06
C PRO A 258 32.53 -16.84 -13.11
N GLU A 259 32.86 -15.93 -12.21
CA GLU A 259 33.53 -16.25 -10.97
C GLU A 259 32.50 -16.56 -9.91
N THR A 260 32.76 -17.61 -9.14
CA THR A 260 31.77 -18.21 -8.23
C THR A 260 32.28 -18.16 -6.79
N TYR A 261 31.38 -17.78 -5.88
CA TYR A 261 31.55 -17.93 -4.44
C TYR A 261 30.42 -18.81 -3.89
N VAL A 262 30.75 -19.70 -2.98
CA VAL A 262 29.77 -20.58 -2.30
C VAL A 262 29.94 -20.42 -0.81
N LEU A 263 28.85 -20.10 -0.12
CA LEU A 263 28.78 -20.01 1.33
C LEU A 263 27.85 -21.09 1.87
N PRO A 264 28.38 -22.09 2.60
CA PRO A 264 27.54 -23.01 3.39
C PRO A 264 26.82 -22.24 4.50
N MET A 265 25.50 -22.33 4.58
CA MET A 265 24.74 -21.60 5.61
C MET A 265 25.05 -22.08 7.03
N SER A 266 25.64 -23.28 7.20
CA SER A 266 26.19 -23.73 8.48
C SER A 266 27.33 -22.86 9.01
N GLU A 267 28.11 -22.20 8.16
CA GLU A 267 29.16 -21.28 8.58
C GLU A 267 28.57 -20.00 9.21
N VAL A 268 27.43 -19.53 8.69
CA VAL A 268 26.70 -18.38 9.26
C VAL A 268 26.21 -18.70 10.68
N LEU A 269 25.67 -19.91 10.89
CA LEU A 269 25.18 -20.35 12.21
C LEU A 269 26.31 -20.51 13.24
N LEU A 270 27.54 -20.76 12.79
CA LEU A 270 28.73 -20.89 13.65
C LEU A 270 29.43 -19.54 13.90
N ALA A 271 29.10 -18.51 13.12
CA ALA A 271 29.67 -17.18 13.28
C ALA A 271 29.18 -16.49 14.56
N SER A 272 29.95 -15.50 15.04
CA SER A 272 29.56 -14.70 16.19
C SER A 272 28.23 -13.98 15.90
N ASP A 273 27.32 -14.05 16.86
CA ASP A 273 25.97 -13.48 16.75
C ASP A 273 25.21 -13.93 15.47
N SER A 274 25.54 -15.14 14.97
CA SER A 274 25.00 -15.69 13.71
C SER A 274 25.10 -14.71 12.53
N THR A 275 26.15 -13.88 12.52
CA THR A 275 26.39 -12.88 11.48
C THR A 275 27.73 -13.16 10.78
N PHE A 276 27.66 -13.42 9.49
CA PHE A 276 28.81 -13.64 8.62
C PHE A 276 29.01 -12.42 7.72
N THR A 277 30.25 -11.93 7.63
CA THR A 277 30.61 -10.85 6.70
C THR A 277 31.92 -11.20 6.01
N ASP A 278 31.98 -11.11 4.71
CA ASP A 278 33.16 -11.34 3.89
C ASP A 278 33.30 -10.31 2.77
N THR A 279 34.54 -10.01 2.40
CA THR A 279 34.86 -9.14 1.26
C THR A 279 35.39 -10.00 0.12
N LEU A 280 34.58 -10.11 -0.93
CA LEU A 280 34.85 -10.94 -2.08
C LEU A 280 35.42 -10.11 -3.22
N VAL A 281 36.45 -10.62 -3.89
CA VAL A 281 36.94 -10.06 -5.15
C VAL A 281 36.47 -10.98 -6.27
N LEU A 282 35.49 -10.55 -7.04
CA LEU A 282 34.91 -11.33 -8.14
C LEU A 282 34.93 -10.51 -9.43
N CYS A 283 35.51 -11.10 -10.47
CA CYS A 283 35.70 -10.44 -11.76
C CYS A 283 36.37 -9.05 -11.65
N SER A 284 37.35 -8.93 -10.75
CA SER A 284 38.12 -7.71 -10.43
C SER A 284 37.32 -6.57 -9.73
N ASP A 285 36.10 -6.82 -9.27
CA ASP A 285 35.32 -5.89 -8.47
C ASP A 285 35.19 -6.38 -7.01
N ASN A 286 35.09 -5.44 -6.07
CA ASN A 286 34.93 -5.73 -4.67
C ASN A 286 33.43 -5.80 -4.32
N TYR A 287 33.08 -6.87 -3.61
CA TYR A 287 31.75 -7.09 -3.06
C TYR A 287 31.85 -7.35 -1.57
N VAL A 288 30.93 -6.80 -0.78
CA VAL A 288 30.78 -7.13 0.63
C VAL A 288 29.49 -7.96 0.76
N LEU A 289 29.64 -9.20 1.17
CA LEU A 289 28.54 -10.10 1.51
C LEU A 289 28.34 -10.10 3.01
N THR A 290 27.13 -9.77 3.46
CA THR A 290 26.71 -9.90 4.87
C THR A 290 25.50 -10.82 4.93
N VAL A 291 25.55 -11.82 5.82
CA VAL A 291 24.44 -12.74 6.08
C VAL A 291 24.21 -12.83 7.58
N GLN A 292 22.97 -12.60 8.00
CA GLN A 292 22.54 -12.74 9.40
C GLN A 292 21.48 -13.83 9.50
N ALA A 293 21.67 -14.79 10.39
CA ALA A 293 20.73 -15.87 10.62
C ALA A 293 19.95 -15.66 11.92
N TYR A 294 18.65 -15.98 11.90
CA TYR A 294 17.75 -15.89 13.06
C TYR A 294 16.54 -16.82 12.87
N PRO A 295 15.82 -17.21 13.96
CA PRO A 295 14.58 -17.99 13.85
C PRO A 295 13.48 -17.16 13.18
N SER A 296 12.68 -17.77 12.30
CA SER A 296 11.51 -17.10 11.73
C SER A 296 10.48 -16.78 12.81
N CYS A 297 9.96 -15.55 12.81
CA CYS A 297 8.90 -15.15 13.72
C CYS A 297 7.54 -15.82 13.39
N TYR A 298 7.35 -16.31 12.16
CA TYR A 298 6.11 -16.99 11.73
C TYR A 298 6.14 -18.50 11.96
N ASP A 299 7.31 -19.12 11.84
CA ASP A 299 7.52 -20.56 12.08
C ASP A 299 8.91 -20.80 12.72
N PRO A 300 8.96 -21.03 14.04
CA PRO A 300 10.23 -21.20 14.74
C PRO A 300 11.00 -22.47 14.36
N THR A 301 10.42 -23.37 13.55
CA THR A 301 11.14 -24.52 12.98
C THR A 301 11.95 -24.14 11.74
N GLN A 302 11.77 -22.93 11.22
CA GLN A 302 12.47 -22.38 10.07
C GLN A 302 13.55 -21.39 10.51
N THR A 303 14.70 -21.42 9.84
CA THR A 303 15.74 -20.41 10.00
C THR A 303 15.67 -19.41 8.84
N CYS A 304 15.66 -18.13 9.16
CA CYS A 304 15.78 -17.03 8.21
C CYS A 304 17.21 -16.56 8.10
N TYR A 305 17.60 -16.13 6.91
CA TYR A 305 18.91 -15.59 6.59
C TYR A 305 18.72 -14.30 5.80
N ASP A 306 18.98 -13.16 6.39
CA ASP A 306 19.01 -11.89 5.67
C ASP A 306 20.35 -11.74 4.97
N VAL A 307 20.31 -11.68 3.66
CA VAL A 307 21.48 -11.59 2.79
C VAL A 307 21.54 -10.20 2.17
N ALA A 308 22.67 -9.53 2.33
CA ALA A 308 22.96 -8.28 1.66
C ALA A 308 24.27 -8.40 0.87
N LEU A 309 24.23 -8.06 -0.41
CA LEU A 309 25.41 -7.94 -1.28
C LEU A 309 25.56 -6.48 -1.69
N SER A 310 26.67 -5.85 -1.27
CA SER A 310 27.02 -4.48 -1.62
C SER A 310 28.29 -4.45 -2.45
N ALA A 311 28.44 -3.45 -3.31
CA ALA A 311 29.62 -3.25 -4.14
C ALA A 311 29.89 -1.75 -4.35
N ASP A 312 31.09 -1.39 -4.80
CA ASP A 312 31.42 -0.01 -5.19
C ASP A 312 30.76 0.40 -6.51
N ILE A 313 30.30 -0.59 -7.28
CA ILE A 313 29.57 -0.43 -8.55
C ILE A 313 28.09 -0.76 -8.37
N ARG A 314 27.26 -0.47 -9.39
CA ARG A 314 25.84 -0.87 -9.42
C ARG A 314 25.73 -2.38 -9.56
N VAL A 315 25.19 -3.04 -8.53
CA VAL A 315 25.12 -4.51 -8.47
C VAL A 315 24.25 -5.07 -9.60
N GLY A 316 24.79 -6.02 -10.36
CA GLY A 316 24.10 -6.70 -11.44
C GLY A 316 23.85 -5.87 -12.71
N MET A 317 24.30 -4.60 -12.75
CA MET A 317 24.09 -3.70 -13.89
C MET A 317 25.33 -3.59 -14.80
N VAL A 318 26.53 -3.58 -14.23
CA VAL A 318 27.80 -3.52 -14.98
C VAL A 318 28.24 -4.94 -15.34
N LYS A 319 28.26 -5.81 -14.36
CA LYS A 319 28.45 -7.25 -14.51
C LYS A 319 27.23 -7.96 -13.93
N ALA A 320 26.70 -8.93 -14.66
CA ALA A 320 25.54 -9.66 -14.19
C ALA A 320 25.88 -10.42 -12.90
N VAL A 321 24.93 -10.45 -11.97
CA VAL A 321 25.03 -11.17 -10.72
C VAL A 321 23.89 -12.18 -10.65
N SER A 322 24.18 -13.44 -10.33
CA SER A 322 23.17 -14.45 -10.04
C SER A 322 23.32 -15.02 -8.64
N VAL A 323 22.18 -15.39 -8.06
CA VAL A 323 22.06 -16.02 -6.75
C VAL A 323 21.36 -17.36 -6.92
N GLU A 324 21.89 -18.40 -6.27
CA GLU A 324 21.34 -19.76 -6.31
C GLU A 324 21.35 -20.34 -4.89
N VAL A 325 20.26 -21.01 -4.52
CA VAL A 325 20.17 -21.83 -3.30
C VAL A 325 20.34 -23.29 -3.67
N MET A 326 21.22 -24.00 -2.98
CA MET A 326 21.62 -25.37 -3.32
C MET A 326 21.45 -26.30 -2.12
N GLY A 327 21.18 -27.55 -2.39
CA GLY A 327 21.05 -28.60 -1.38
C GLY A 327 19.75 -29.39 -1.55
N LYS A 328 19.87 -30.64 -1.93
CA LYS A 328 18.73 -31.51 -2.26
C LYS A 328 17.77 -31.72 -1.08
N GLU A 329 18.31 -31.70 0.16
CA GLU A 329 17.55 -31.99 1.37
C GLU A 329 16.80 -30.77 1.93
N ALA A 330 17.19 -29.56 1.52
CA ALA A 330 16.58 -28.33 2.04
C ALA A 330 15.38 -27.89 1.20
N ASP A 331 14.33 -27.42 1.87
CA ASP A 331 13.28 -26.60 1.31
C ASP A 331 13.63 -25.15 1.61
N VAL A 332 13.83 -24.32 0.58
CA VAL A 332 14.30 -22.94 0.74
C VAL A 332 13.38 -21.97 0.01
N ALA A 333 12.80 -21.04 0.73
CA ALA A 333 12.06 -19.92 0.18
C ALA A 333 12.95 -18.67 0.09
N PHE A 334 12.85 -17.95 -1.02
CA PHE A 334 13.55 -16.70 -1.29
C PHE A 334 12.56 -15.56 -1.34
N TYR A 335 12.81 -14.50 -0.59
CA TYR A 335 12.00 -13.28 -0.55
C TYR A 335 12.87 -12.06 -0.89
N ARG A 336 12.55 -11.37 -1.97
CA ARG A 336 13.26 -10.17 -2.41
C ARG A 336 12.95 -8.99 -1.47
N LEU A 337 13.99 -8.30 -1.01
CA LEU A 337 13.87 -7.06 -0.27
C LEU A 337 14.30 -5.86 -1.13
N VAL A 338 15.50 -5.92 -1.71
CA VAL A 338 16.08 -4.83 -2.52
C VAL A 338 16.68 -5.39 -3.80
N GLY A 339 16.27 -4.87 -4.93
CA GLY A 339 16.75 -5.32 -6.25
C GLY A 339 15.61 -5.82 -7.12
N GLU A 340 15.94 -6.39 -8.26
CA GLU A 340 15.05 -6.94 -9.26
C GLU A 340 15.57 -8.30 -9.72
N LEU A 341 14.73 -9.33 -9.68
CA LEU A 341 15.03 -10.64 -10.29
C LEU A 341 14.68 -10.56 -11.78
N TYR A 342 15.55 -11.10 -12.63
CA TYR A 342 15.37 -11.04 -14.09
C TYR A 342 15.99 -12.25 -14.80
N ASP A 343 15.54 -12.51 -16.04
CA ASP A 343 16.12 -13.51 -16.93
C ASP A 343 17.36 -12.97 -17.63
N ASN A 344 18.36 -13.82 -17.81
CA ASN A 344 19.57 -13.47 -18.52
C ASN A 344 20.02 -14.61 -19.44
N ALA A 345 20.38 -14.30 -20.67
CA ALA A 345 20.86 -15.26 -21.66
C ALA A 345 22.20 -15.91 -21.30
N LEU A 346 22.93 -15.39 -20.31
CA LEU A 346 24.16 -15.98 -19.80
C LEU A 346 23.92 -17.36 -19.17
N ASP A 347 22.79 -17.54 -18.50
CA ASP A 347 22.33 -18.82 -17.97
C ASP A 347 20.79 -18.84 -17.91
N PRO A 348 20.12 -19.35 -18.96
CA PRO A 348 18.65 -19.40 -19.01
C PRO A 348 18.02 -20.33 -17.95
N THR A 349 18.79 -21.20 -17.30
CA THR A 349 18.28 -22.03 -16.20
C THR A 349 18.05 -21.27 -14.91
N LEU A 350 18.64 -20.07 -14.77
CA LEU A 350 18.49 -19.18 -13.63
C LEU A 350 17.33 -18.19 -13.87
N SER A 351 16.12 -18.72 -13.95
CA SER A 351 14.90 -17.99 -14.27
C SER A 351 13.84 -18.09 -13.18
N ALA A 352 14.23 -18.46 -11.95
CA ALA A 352 13.31 -18.59 -10.83
C ALA A 352 12.67 -17.26 -10.45
N GLY A 353 11.46 -17.35 -9.93
CA GLY A 353 10.76 -16.22 -9.34
C GLY A 353 9.41 -15.91 -9.99
N ASP A 354 8.47 -15.52 -9.13
CA ASP A 354 7.15 -15.01 -9.49
C ASP A 354 6.82 -13.75 -8.68
N ALA A 355 5.65 -13.15 -8.94
CA ALA A 355 5.25 -11.91 -8.29
C ALA A 355 4.51 -12.11 -6.95
N SER A 356 4.38 -13.34 -6.46
CA SER A 356 3.72 -13.63 -5.19
C SER A 356 4.50 -13.05 -3.99
N HIS A 357 3.87 -13.04 -2.82
CA HIS A 357 4.45 -12.52 -1.57
C HIS A 357 4.89 -11.04 -1.67
N SER A 358 4.18 -10.24 -2.47
CA SER A 358 4.48 -8.81 -2.66
C SER A 358 3.59 -7.86 -1.85
N ILE A 359 2.72 -8.40 -0.98
CA ILE A 359 1.86 -7.60 -0.10
C ILE A 359 2.71 -6.84 0.92
N LEU A 360 2.48 -5.53 1.03
CA LEU A 360 3.20 -4.67 1.97
C LEU A 360 2.60 -4.73 3.39
N SER A 361 3.40 -4.37 4.39
CA SER A 361 2.95 -4.01 5.73
C SER A 361 2.49 -2.53 5.73
N PRO A 362 1.37 -2.13 6.40
CA PRO A 362 0.52 -2.93 7.28
C PRO A 362 -0.66 -3.62 6.60
N SER A 363 -0.78 -3.61 5.26
CA SER A 363 -1.91 -4.27 4.58
C SER A 363 -1.91 -5.80 4.79
N CYS A 364 -0.78 -6.38 5.22
CA CYS A 364 -0.70 -7.77 5.66
C CYS A 364 -1.42 -8.04 6.99
N ALA A 365 -1.73 -7.03 7.83
CA ALA A 365 -2.40 -7.23 9.12
C ALA A 365 -3.81 -7.82 8.96
N ALA A 366 -4.26 -8.61 9.95
CA ALA A 366 -5.52 -9.35 9.87
C ALA A 366 -6.74 -8.42 9.86
N SER A 367 -6.71 -7.33 10.62
CA SER A 367 -7.82 -6.37 10.76
C SER A 367 -7.79 -5.23 9.74
N VAL A 368 -6.71 -5.11 8.93
CA VAL A 368 -6.59 -4.11 7.88
C VAL A 368 -7.29 -4.60 6.61
N ILE A 369 -8.10 -3.73 6.02
CA ILE A 369 -8.71 -3.99 4.71
C ILE A 369 -7.67 -3.70 3.62
N ALA A 370 -7.09 -4.75 3.08
CA ALA A 370 -6.01 -4.69 2.09
C ALA A 370 -6.57 -4.52 0.67
N VAL A 371 -6.17 -3.47 -0.02
CA VAL A 371 -6.77 -3.06 -1.30
C VAL A 371 -5.81 -3.18 -2.46
N GLY A 372 -6.19 -4.01 -3.45
CA GLY A 372 -5.55 -4.08 -4.76
C GLY A 372 -6.24 -3.20 -5.80
N ALA A 373 -5.58 -3.02 -6.94
CA ALA A 373 -6.03 -2.12 -8.01
C ALA A 373 -6.55 -2.86 -9.23
N THR A 374 -7.69 -2.38 -9.79
CA THR A 374 -8.21 -2.77 -11.11
C THR A 374 -7.99 -1.66 -12.14
N ALA A 375 -7.87 -2.07 -13.42
CA ALA A 375 -7.62 -1.19 -14.54
C ALA A 375 -8.92 -0.92 -15.32
N TYR A 376 -9.34 0.35 -15.37
CA TYR A 376 -10.54 0.75 -16.11
C TYR A 376 -10.28 1.82 -17.16
N ARG A 377 -9.41 2.78 -16.85
CA ARG A 377 -9.06 3.85 -17.76
C ARG A 377 -7.66 3.62 -18.29
N THR A 378 -7.53 3.51 -19.61
CA THR A 378 -6.25 3.29 -20.28
C THR A 378 -5.68 4.57 -20.88
N GLN A 379 -6.48 5.65 -20.96
CA GLN A 379 -6.06 6.95 -21.49
C GLN A 379 -6.92 8.09 -20.92
N TYR A 380 -6.36 9.30 -20.97
CA TYR A 380 -7.07 10.55 -20.65
C TYR A 380 -6.49 11.69 -21.47
N VAL A 381 -7.19 12.82 -21.53
CA VAL A 381 -6.70 14.05 -22.16
C VAL A 381 -6.15 14.96 -21.08
N ASN A 382 -4.91 15.44 -21.25
CA ASN A 382 -4.26 16.33 -20.31
C ASN A 382 -4.68 17.81 -20.50
N SER A 383 -4.16 18.69 -19.65
CA SER A 383 -4.52 20.12 -19.62
C SER A 383 -4.11 20.90 -20.88
N VAL A 384 -3.21 20.37 -21.68
CA VAL A 384 -2.76 20.98 -22.96
C VAL A 384 -3.41 20.32 -24.18
N GLY A 385 -4.31 19.37 -23.99
CA GLY A 385 -5.08 18.71 -25.05
C GLY A 385 -4.46 17.41 -25.59
N ASP A 386 -3.34 16.95 -25.05
CA ASP A 386 -2.69 15.72 -25.49
C ASP A 386 -3.34 14.48 -24.87
N VAL A 387 -3.45 13.42 -25.68
CA VAL A 387 -3.90 12.11 -25.19
C VAL A 387 -2.73 11.42 -24.50
N GLN A 388 -2.89 11.19 -23.20
CA GLN A 388 -1.96 10.40 -22.39
C GLN A 388 -2.46 8.96 -22.31
N VAL A 389 -1.57 8.02 -22.57
CA VAL A 389 -1.89 6.58 -22.53
C VAL A 389 -1.06 5.91 -21.45
N TYR A 390 -1.73 5.30 -20.48
CA TYR A 390 -1.14 4.39 -19.50
C TYR A 390 -2.04 3.17 -19.35
N ASN A 391 -1.61 2.07 -19.95
CA ASN A 391 -2.34 0.80 -19.93
C ASN A 391 -1.75 -0.12 -18.87
N ALA A 392 -2.43 -0.26 -17.74
CA ALA A 392 -2.02 -1.13 -16.64
C ALA A 392 -2.62 -2.55 -16.73
N GLY A 393 -3.27 -2.90 -17.81
CA GLY A 393 -3.87 -4.22 -18.01
C GLY A 393 -5.22 -4.20 -18.69
N THR A 394 -5.90 -5.34 -18.71
CA THR A 394 -7.20 -5.51 -19.33
C THR A 394 -8.28 -4.76 -18.54
N HIS A 395 -9.21 -4.13 -19.25
CA HIS A 395 -10.33 -3.38 -18.68
C HIS A 395 -11.13 -4.23 -17.66
N GLY A 396 -11.27 -3.71 -16.45
CA GLY A 396 -11.98 -4.36 -15.34
C GLY A 396 -11.22 -5.49 -14.66
N GLN A 397 -9.98 -5.79 -15.08
CA GLN A 397 -9.14 -6.80 -14.48
C GLN A 397 -8.09 -6.18 -13.55
N ARG A 398 -7.34 -7.02 -12.82
CA ARG A 398 -6.24 -6.59 -11.96
C ARG A 398 -5.24 -5.76 -12.76
N ALA A 399 -4.86 -4.61 -12.25
CA ALA A 399 -3.74 -3.84 -12.78
C ALA A 399 -2.44 -4.64 -12.59
N HIS A 400 -1.57 -4.70 -13.61
CA HIS A 400 -0.37 -5.54 -13.57
C HIS A 400 0.55 -5.23 -12.39
N TYR A 401 0.59 -3.97 -11.95
CA TYR A 401 1.39 -3.54 -10.80
C TYR A 401 0.81 -3.95 -9.44
N SER A 402 -0.51 -4.21 -9.34
CA SER A 402 -1.14 -4.52 -8.06
C SER A 402 -0.49 -5.72 -7.40
N ALA A 403 0.03 -5.56 -6.19
CA ALA A 403 0.71 -6.60 -5.44
C ALA A 403 -0.17 -7.84 -5.22
N ILE A 404 0.46 -8.98 -5.04
CA ILE A 404 -0.16 -10.32 -5.02
C ILE A 404 0.23 -11.02 -3.72
N GLY A 405 -0.75 -11.67 -3.09
CA GLY A 405 -0.51 -12.55 -1.96
C GLY A 405 0.19 -13.87 -2.31
N PRO A 406 0.30 -14.75 -1.34
CA PRO A 406 -0.12 -14.60 0.05
C PRO A 406 0.78 -13.65 0.86
N THR A 407 0.43 -13.40 2.12
CA THR A 407 1.33 -12.80 3.11
C THR A 407 2.44 -13.77 3.50
N TYR A 408 3.47 -13.31 4.23
CA TYR A 408 4.58 -14.18 4.65
C TYR A 408 4.15 -15.30 5.61
N ASP A 409 3.04 -15.11 6.34
CA ASP A 409 2.38 -16.15 7.15
C ASP A 409 1.31 -16.97 6.40
N GLY A 410 1.23 -16.83 5.08
CA GLY A 410 0.40 -17.66 4.19
C GLY A 410 -1.08 -17.26 4.06
N ARG A 411 -1.52 -16.12 4.64
CA ARG A 411 -2.91 -15.66 4.49
C ARG A 411 -3.18 -15.06 3.11
N ILE A 412 -4.42 -15.23 2.63
CA ILE A 412 -4.88 -14.61 1.39
C ILE A 412 -4.98 -13.10 1.58
N LYS A 413 -4.31 -12.34 0.73
CA LYS A 413 -4.41 -10.91 0.50
C LYS A 413 -4.19 -10.65 -1.02
N PRO A 414 -4.73 -9.57 -1.62
CA PRO A 414 -5.58 -8.52 -1.03
C PRO A 414 -6.91 -9.07 -0.49
N ASP A 415 -7.66 -8.23 0.27
CA ASP A 415 -9.03 -8.56 0.65
C ASP A 415 -10.01 -8.17 -0.45
N VAL A 416 -9.75 -7.04 -1.11
CA VAL A 416 -10.68 -6.44 -2.07
C VAL A 416 -9.92 -5.65 -3.14
N MET A 417 -10.55 -5.48 -4.30
CA MET A 417 -10.06 -4.65 -5.40
C MET A 417 -10.93 -3.41 -5.57
N ALA A 418 -10.32 -2.34 -6.10
CA ALA A 418 -11.02 -1.14 -6.55
C ALA A 418 -10.30 -0.49 -7.74
N PRO A 419 -10.95 0.41 -8.50
CA PRO A 419 -10.29 1.16 -9.57
C PRO A 419 -9.08 1.94 -9.07
N GLY A 420 -7.90 1.67 -9.64
CA GLY A 420 -6.64 2.30 -9.23
C GLY A 420 -5.82 2.88 -10.40
N THR A 421 -6.29 2.79 -11.66
CA THR A 421 -5.53 3.22 -12.84
C THR A 421 -6.12 4.49 -13.44
N ASN A 422 -5.26 5.48 -13.68
CA ASN A 422 -5.61 6.80 -14.24
C ASN A 422 -6.78 7.45 -13.48
N ILE A 423 -6.68 7.48 -12.17
CA ILE A 423 -7.67 8.10 -11.28
C ILE A 423 -7.41 9.60 -11.22
N ILE A 424 -8.42 10.40 -11.57
CA ILE A 424 -8.32 11.86 -11.54
C ILE A 424 -8.80 12.37 -10.20
N SER A 425 -7.96 13.18 -9.52
CA SER A 425 -8.26 13.79 -8.23
C SER A 425 -7.52 15.12 -8.04
N SER A 426 -7.72 15.76 -6.88
CA SER A 426 -7.05 17.00 -6.48
C SER A 426 -5.55 16.86 -6.45
N TYR A 427 -4.85 17.96 -6.75
CA TYR A 427 -3.40 17.99 -6.79
C TYR A 427 -2.86 19.24 -6.10
N SER A 428 -1.73 19.13 -5.41
CA SER A 428 -1.16 20.21 -4.61
C SER A 428 -0.83 21.44 -5.46
N SER A 429 -1.41 22.58 -5.11
CA SER A 429 -1.11 23.86 -5.75
C SER A 429 0.32 24.32 -5.48
N TYR A 430 0.91 23.88 -4.37
CA TYR A 430 2.30 24.17 -4.01
C TYR A 430 3.26 23.40 -4.88
N TYR A 431 3.01 22.12 -5.10
CA TYR A 431 3.79 21.31 -6.03
C TYR A 431 3.76 21.90 -7.44
N ILE A 432 2.57 22.26 -7.95
CA ILE A 432 2.44 22.84 -9.30
C ILE A 432 3.20 24.15 -9.45
N SER A 433 3.21 25.00 -8.42
CA SER A 433 3.90 26.31 -8.47
C SER A 433 5.43 26.17 -8.59
N GLU A 434 6.00 25.02 -8.22
CA GLU A 434 7.43 24.74 -8.35
C GLU A 434 7.81 24.14 -9.72
N GLN A 435 6.83 23.72 -10.53
CA GLN A 435 7.10 23.10 -11.82
C GLN A 435 7.39 24.15 -12.91
N ALA A 436 8.48 23.96 -13.65
CA ALA A 436 8.86 24.83 -14.76
C ALA A 436 7.91 24.72 -15.98
N SER A 437 7.20 23.59 -16.10
CA SER A 437 6.21 23.33 -17.16
C SER A 437 5.11 22.40 -16.63
N PRO A 438 3.89 22.46 -17.18
CA PRO A 438 2.83 21.54 -16.81
C PRO A 438 3.23 20.09 -17.02
N GLU A 439 2.99 19.26 -16.01
CA GLU A 439 3.18 17.81 -16.15
C GLU A 439 2.14 17.21 -17.11
N SER A 440 2.54 16.17 -17.82
CA SER A 440 1.65 15.43 -18.73
C SER A 440 0.45 14.78 -18.03
N SER A 441 0.54 14.54 -16.73
CA SER A 441 -0.50 13.99 -15.87
C SER A 441 -1.54 15.00 -15.42
N LEU A 442 -1.32 16.31 -15.56
CA LEU A 442 -2.30 17.36 -15.28
C LEU A 442 -3.46 17.28 -16.26
N VAL A 443 -4.68 17.16 -15.74
CA VAL A 443 -5.91 17.06 -16.53
C VAL A 443 -6.56 18.43 -16.74
N SER A 444 -6.63 19.24 -15.69
CA SER A 444 -7.15 20.62 -15.78
C SER A 444 -6.70 21.44 -14.58
N THR A 445 -6.67 22.76 -14.76
CA THR A 445 -6.38 23.75 -13.73
C THR A 445 -7.52 24.73 -13.57
N PHE A 446 -7.62 25.37 -12.40
CA PHE A 446 -8.58 26.41 -12.12
C PHE A 446 -8.04 27.41 -11.09
N ALA A 447 -8.52 28.64 -11.13
CA ALA A 447 -8.13 29.68 -10.16
C ALA A 447 -9.16 29.76 -9.03
N TYR A 448 -8.68 29.90 -7.79
CA TYR A 448 -9.50 30.16 -6.62
C TYR A 448 -8.69 30.95 -5.59
N ASN A 449 -9.26 32.05 -5.04
CA ASN A 449 -8.62 32.91 -4.04
C ASN A 449 -7.18 33.31 -4.38
N GLY A 450 -6.91 33.64 -5.65
CA GLY A 450 -5.60 34.11 -6.11
C GLY A 450 -4.53 33.03 -6.31
N ARG A 451 -4.89 31.73 -6.14
CA ARG A 451 -4.00 30.59 -6.36
C ARG A 451 -4.54 29.69 -7.49
N THR A 452 -3.64 29.06 -8.22
CA THR A 452 -3.99 28.04 -9.23
C THR A 452 -3.96 26.66 -8.61
N TYR A 453 -5.06 25.93 -8.75
CA TYR A 453 -5.24 24.53 -8.32
C TYR A 453 -5.39 23.63 -9.52
N ALA A 454 -5.21 22.33 -9.33
CA ALA A 454 -5.28 21.38 -10.42
C ALA A 454 -5.96 20.07 -10.05
N TRP A 455 -6.33 19.36 -11.12
CA TRP A 455 -6.75 17.97 -11.13
C TRP A 455 -5.73 17.17 -11.92
N GLN A 456 -5.24 16.09 -11.35
CA GLN A 456 -4.23 15.22 -11.95
C GLN A 456 -4.71 13.77 -12.01
N SER A 457 -4.24 13.05 -13.04
CA SER A 457 -4.41 11.61 -13.18
C SER A 457 -3.22 10.88 -12.59
N ASP A 458 -3.49 9.89 -11.74
CA ASP A 458 -2.45 9.04 -11.15
C ASP A 458 -2.90 7.56 -11.14
N ALA A 459 -1.93 6.63 -10.92
CA ALA A 459 -2.18 5.20 -10.94
C ALA A 459 -1.36 4.49 -9.83
N GLY A 460 -2.04 3.58 -9.13
CA GLY A 460 -1.44 2.80 -8.04
C GLY A 460 -2.52 2.16 -7.17
N THR A 461 -2.13 1.21 -6.35
CA THR A 461 -2.98 0.71 -5.26
C THR A 461 -3.27 1.82 -4.25
N SER A 462 -2.39 2.83 -4.17
CA SER A 462 -2.61 4.08 -3.43
C SER A 462 -3.85 4.85 -3.88
N MET A 463 -4.29 4.71 -5.15
CA MET A 463 -5.50 5.33 -5.67
C MET A 463 -6.73 4.44 -5.49
N ALA A 464 -6.54 3.13 -5.37
CA ALA A 464 -7.61 2.17 -5.11
C ALA A 464 -8.03 2.15 -3.62
N ALA A 465 -7.10 2.23 -2.70
CA ALA A 465 -7.37 2.22 -1.26
C ALA A 465 -8.33 3.33 -0.82
N PRO A 466 -8.16 4.61 -1.20
CA PRO A 466 -9.09 5.66 -0.82
C PRO A 466 -10.49 5.53 -1.47
N VAL A 467 -10.62 4.82 -2.59
CA VAL A 467 -11.96 4.47 -3.11
C VAL A 467 -12.67 3.53 -2.13
N VAL A 468 -11.98 2.50 -1.64
CA VAL A 468 -12.52 1.55 -0.65
C VAL A 468 -12.82 2.25 0.67
N ALA A 469 -11.91 3.10 1.17
CA ALA A 469 -12.13 3.89 2.39
C ALA A 469 -13.38 4.78 2.26
N GLY A 470 -13.55 5.43 1.11
CA GLY A 470 -14.76 6.20 0.82
C GLY A 470 -16.04 5.35 0.81
N VAL A 471 -16.01 4.16 0.19
CA VAL A 471 -17.16 3.23 0.21
C VAL A 471 -17.50 2.77 1.63
N ILE A 472 -16.48 2.41 2.42
CA ILE A 472 -16.69 2.01 3.82
C ILE A 472 -17.26 3.18 4.63
N ALA A 473 -16.87 4.43 4.35
CA ALA A 473 -17.50 5.60 4.99
C ALA A 473 -19.01 5.71 4.67
N LEU A 474 -19.46 5.35 3.45
CA LEU A 474 -20.89 5.26 3.14
C LEU A 474 -21.58 4.17 3.96
N TRP A 475 -20.92 3.03 4.16
CA TRP A 475 -21.42 1.91 4.97
C TRP A 475 -21.47 2.28 6.46
N LEU A 476 -20.45 2.96 6.98
CA LEU A 476 -20.41 3.46 8.37
C LEU A 476 -21.49 4.53 8.63
N GLN A 477 -21.86 5.33 7.63
CA GLN A 477 -23.02 6.23 7.76
C GLN A 477 -24.33 5.46 7.96
N ALA A 478 -24.47 4.26 7.34
CA ALA A 478 -25.64 3.41 7.50
C ALA A 478 -25.57 2.56 8.79
N ARG A 479 -24.40 2.06 9.15
CA ARG A 479 -24.11 1.24 10.33
C ARG A 479 -22.83 1.70 11.01
N PRO A 480 -22.92 2.62 11.98
CA PRO A 480 -21.76 3.25 12.61
C PRO A 480 -20.85 2.29 13.41
N ASP A 481 -21.36 1.14 13.80
CA ASP A 481 -20.69 0.13 14.62
C ASP A 481 -20.05 -1.01 13.83
N LEU A 482 -19.93 -0.90 12.50
CA LEU A 482 -19.25 -1.93 11.69
C LEU A 482 -17.81 -2.13 12.18
N SER A 483 -17.47 -3.39 12.44
CA SER A 483 -16.11 -3.83 12.72
C SER A 483 -15.37 -4.24 11.43
N PRO A 484 -14.03 -4.39 11.44
CA PRO A 484 -13.31 -4.96 10.31
C PRO A 484 -13.86 -6.32 9.84
N THR A 485 -14.29 -7.17 10.78
CA THR A 485 -14.90 -8.46 10.46
C THR A 485 -16.23 -8.28 9.75
N ASP A 486 -17.09 -7.36 10.20
CA ASP A 486 -18.36 -7.07 9.50
C ASP A 486 -18.11 -6.56 8.07
N VAL A 487 -17.10 -5.69 7.89
CA VAL A 487 -16.70 -5.23 6.56
C VAL A 487 -16.27 -6.40 5.67
N MET A 488 -15.47 -7.34 6.20
CA MET A 488 -15.08 -8.55 5.46
C MET A 488 -16.30 -9.41 5.08
N ASP A 489 -17.32 -9.51 5.94
CA ASP A 489 -18.55 -10.25 5.63
C ASP A 489 -19.35 -9.56 4.51
N VAL A 490 -19.44 -8.22 4.53
CA VAL A 490 -20.04 -7.46 3.43
C VAL A 490 -19.27 -7.70 2.13
N LEU A 491 -17.93 -7.63 2.13
CA LEU A 491 -17.11 -7.88 0.95
C LEU A 491 -17.33 -9.29 0.40
N ARG A 492 -17.34 -10.31 1.28
CA ARG A 492 -17.60 -11.71 0.91
C ARG A 492 -18.94 -11.88 0.19
N ALA A 493 -19.98 -11.20 0.69
CA ALA A 493 -21.33 -11.31 0.17
C ALA A 493 -21.58 -10.51 -1.11
N THR A 494 -20.90 -9.38 -1.31
CA THR A 494 -21.34 -8.35 -2.28
C THR A 494 -20.34 -7.98 -3.35
N CYS A 495 -19.04 -8.34 -3.21
CA CYS A 495 -18.03 -8.03 -4.22
C CYS A 495 -18.38 -8.61 -5.59
N ARG A 496 -18.10 -7.85 -6.63
CA ARG A 496 -18.15 -8.34 -8.00
C ARG A 496 -16.91 -9.20 -8.27
N ARG A 497 -17.06 -10.22 -9.09
CA ARG A 497 -16.00 -11.16 -9.46
C ARG A 497 -15.49 -10.82 -10.87
N PRO A 498 -14.40 -10.05 -11.01
CA PRO A 498 -13.91 -9.58 -12.31
C PRO A 498 -13.49 -10.69 -13.25
N ASP A 499 -12.92 -11.77 -12.71
CA ASP A 499 -12.53 -12.95 -13.48
C ASP A 499 -13.37 -14.16 -13.07
N PRO A 500 -14.36 -14.57 -13.87
CA PRO A 500 -15.24 -15.69 -13.54
C PRO A 500 -14.54 -17.06 -13.61
N SER A 501 -13.33 -17.14 -14.14
CA SER A 501 -12.55 -18.39 -14.19
C SER A 501 -11.87 -18.73 -12.88
N LEU A 502 -11.78 -17.74 -11.95
CA LEU A 502 -11.12 -17.91 -10.66
C LEU A 502 -12.09 -18.25 -9.53
N THR A 503 -11.58 -18.99 -8.56
CA THR A 503 -12.25 -19.18 -7.28
C THR A 503 -11.96 -17.99 -6.37
N TYR A 504 -12.94 -17.54 -5.58
CA TYR A 504 -12.84 -16.42 -4.64
C TYR A 504 -13.10 -16.88 -3.20
N PRO A 505 -12.34 -16.37 -2.18
CA PRO A 505 -11.23 -15.40 -2.33
C PRO A 505 -9.95 -16.05 -2.91
N ASN A 506 -9.07 -15.22 -3.49
CA ASN A 506 -7.77 -15.67 -3.99
C ASN A 506 -6.70 -14.57 -3.85
N ASN A 507 -5.43 -14.92 -4.02
CA ASN A 507 -4.28 -14.02 -3.83
C ASN A 507 -4.16 -12.91 -4.90
N LEU A 508 -4.97 -12.91 -5.95
CA LEU A 508 -4.96 -11.89 -7.01
C LEU A 508 -6.02 -10.82 -6.80
N TYR A 509 -7.19 -11.19 -6.26
CA TYR A 509 -8.39 -10.34 -6.20
C TYR A 509 -9.06 -10.29 -4.83
N GLY A 510 -8.62 -11.09 -3.85
CA GLY A 510 -9.36 -11.25 -2.59
C GLY A 510 -10.79 -11.74 -2.84
N TYR A 511 -11.77 -11.07 -2.26
CA TYR A 511 -13.20 -11.35 -2.49
C TYR A 511 -13.74 -10.83 -3.84
N GLY A 512 -12.95 -10.00 -4.55
CA GLY A 512 -13.34 -9.37 -5.81
C GLY A 512 -13.32 -7.85 -5.74
N GLU A 513 -14.05 -7.18 -6.63
CA GLU A 513 -14.11 -5.71 -6.67
C GLU A 513 -15.27 -5.18 -5.84
N ILE A 514 -15.01 -4.14 -5.04
CA ILE A 514 -15.98 -3.53 -4.13
C ILE A 514 -17.20 -2.96 -4.86
N ASP A 515 -18.38 -3.08 -4.22
CA ASP A 515 -19.63 -2.51 -4.70
C ASP A 515 -20.37 -1.82 -3.55
N ALA A 516 -20.35 -0.48 -3.56
CA ALA A 516 -20.95 0.34 -2.51
C ALA A 516 -22.45 0.14 -2.38
N TYR A 517 -23.14 0.02 -3.54
CA TYR A 517 -24.60 -0.11 -3.57
C TYR A 517 -25.03 -1.49 -3.05
N ARG A 518 -24.46 -2.55 -3.57
CA ARG A 518 -24.76 -3.91 -3.08
C ARG A 518 -24.42 -4.08 -1.61
N GLY A 519 -23.31 -3.47 -1.15
CA GLY A 519 -22.95 -3.48 0.25
C GLY A 519 -23.99 -2.80 1.14
N LEU A 520 -24.57 -1.65 0.72
CA LEU A 520 -25.64 -0.98 1.45
C LEU A 520 -26.95 -1.78 1.44
N LEU A 521 -27.34 -2.38 0.29
CA LEU A 521 -28.52 -3.26 0.24
C LEU A 521 -28.38 -4.42 1.22
N TYR A 522 -27.20 -5.06 1.28
CA TYR A 522 -26.89 -6.13 2.21
C TYR A 522 -27.00 -5.67 3.68
N LEU A 523 -26.33 -4.55 4.03
CA LEU A 523 -26.33 -4.00 5.40
C LEU A 523 -27.71 -3.59 5.89
N LEU A 524 -28.56 -3.13 4.99
CA LEU A 524 -29.93 -2.68 5.29
C LEU A 524 -30.98 -3.81 5.15
N GLY A 525 -30.57 -5.02 4.78
CA GLY A 525 -31.47 -6.15 4.59
C GLY A 525 -32.50 -5.99 3.47
N ILE A 526 -32.18 -5.17 2.43
CA ILE A 526 -33.13 -4.83 1.36
C ILE A 526 -33.13 -5.89 0.24
N ASP A 527 -32.04 -6.63 0.05
CA ASP A 527 -31.80 -7.46 -1.14
C ASP A 527 -31.98 -8.98 -0.91
N GLY A 528 -32.49 -9.41 0.24
CA GLY A 528 -32.62 -10.84 0.58
C GLY A 528 -31.28 -11.60 0.68
N ILE A 529 -30.13 -10.94 0.40
CA ILE A 529 -28.78 -11.53 0.49
C ILE A 529 -28.40 -11.84 1.95
N ALA A 530 -29.01 -11.17 2.91
CA ALA A 530 -28.75 -11.34 4.34
C ALA A 530 -29.08 -12.77 4.86
N ASP A 531 -29.95 -13.50 4.21
CA ASP A 531 -30.37 -14.86 4.63
C ASP A 531 -29.28 -15.93 4.41
N LEU A 532 -28.25 -15.67 3.62
CA LEU A 532 -27.20 -16.64 3.31
C LEU A 532 -26.05 -16.65 4.33
N SER A 533 -25.94 -15.64 5.20
CA SER A 533 -24.82 -15.50 6.14
C SER A 533 -25.01 -16.24 7.48
N HIS A 534 -26.22 -16.72 7.81
CA HIS A 534 -26.52 -17.39 9.07
C HIS A 534 -26.51 -18.93 9.02
N GLN A 535 -26.13 -19.54 7.90
CA GLN A 535 -25.83 -20.97 7.91
C GLN A 535 -24.42 -21.18 8.49
N GLN A 536 -24.34 -21.31 9.82
CA GLN A 536 -23.15 -21.83 10.48
C GLN A 536 -22.81 -23.20 9.90
N PRO A 537 -21.54 -23.49 9.57
CA PRO A 537 -21.16 -24.85 9.24
C PRO A 537 -21.44 -25.73 10.45
N THR A 538 -22.35 -26.68 10.28
CA THR A 538 -22.59 -27.76 11.26
C THR A 538 -21.25 -28.42 11.57
N ARG A 539 -20.81 -28.32 12.82
CA ARG A 539 -19.63 -29.06 13.31
C ARG A 539 -19.85 -30.53 12.98
N ALA A 540 -19.08 -31.06 12.05
CA ALA A 540 -18.96 -32.51 11.91
C ALA A 540 -18.27 -33.03 13.18
N THR A 541 -19.02 -33.70 14.03
CA THR A 541 -18.47 -34.50 15.10
C THR A 541 -17.89 -35.75 14.48
N PHE A 542 -16.58 -35.83 14.42
CA PHE A 542 -15.89 -37.11 14.18
C PHE A 542 -15.98 -37.93 15.46
N SER A 543 -16.69 -39.07 15.35
CA SER A 543 -16.68 -40.16 16.31
C SER A 543 -15.46 -41.05 16.09
#